data_c5bf3e04c086e05ad59fc6daf6ec4083
#
_entry.id   c5bf3e04c086e05ad59fc6daf6ec4083
#
_cell.length_a   1.000
_cell.length_b   1.000
_cell.length_c   1.000
_cell.angle_alpha   90.00
_cell.angle_beta   90.00
_cell.angle_gamma   90.00
#
_symmetry.space_group_name_H-M   'P 1'
#
loop_
_entity.id
_entity.type
_entity.pdbx_description
1 polymer ?
#
loop_
_entity_poly.entity_id
_entity_poly.type
_entity_poly.pdbx_seq_one_letter_code
_entity_poly.pdbx_strand_id
1 'polypeptide(L)'
;MNNKALHILEYDKIIDRLTSYATSEPGKTLCRNLVPTDDTEIIGRLLSETTAASSRIFAKGTLSFSGLKDVRVYVKSLEVGSVLGMRELLDIAVLLHITDRALAYNGETSDLLTERFEALNSVKELHSEITRCIISEDEISDDASSTLKDIRRSKRNANERIKSELQKMLSGSDRSYLQEAVITTRDGRYCVPVKAEYRSSFPGMIHDQSNTGSTLFMEPLSVIQLNNKIKELQAKEKEEIEKILLMLSDLVTANAISIEGNLELLTQLDFIF
;
A
#
# COMPACT_ATOMS: atom_id res chain seq x y z
N MET A 1 -4.59 -21.70 36.23
CA MET A 1 -3.61 -22.83 36.24
C MET A 1 -2.22 -22.25 36.50
N ASN A 2 -1.31 -22.98 37.22
CA ASN A 2 0.04 -22.47 37.52
C ASN A 2 0.96 -22.67 36.29
N ASN A 3 1.77 -21.66 35.93
CA ASN A 3 2.71 -21.73 34.80
C ASN A 3 3.65 -22.93 34.83
N LYS A 4 4.05 -23.40 36.05
CA LYS A 4 4.87 -24.60 36.23
C LYS A 4 4.12 -25.87 35.77
N ALA A 5 2.82 -25.96 36.02
CA ALA A 5 2.00 -27.10 35.58
C ALA A 5 1.81 -27.08 34.04
N LEU A 6 1.62 -25.92 33.44
CA LEU A 6 1.52 -25.77 31.97
C LEU A 6 2.80 -26.23 31.27
N HIS A 7 3.97 -25.89 31.81
CA HIS A 7 5.25 -26.31 31.26
C HIS A 7 5.49 -27.83 31.41
N ILE A 8 5.11 -28.44 32.55
CA ILE A 8 5.21 -29.89 32.75
C ILE A 8 4.28 -30.66 31.78
N LEU A 9 3.12 -30.10 31.47
CA LEU A 9 2.15 -30.67 30.53
C LEU A 9 2.47 -30.37 29.07
N GLU A 10 3.61 -29.69 28.78
CA GLU A 10 4.02 -29.30 27.43
C GLU A 10 2.94 -28.47 26.68
N TYR A 11 2.19 -27.65 27.42
CA TYR A 11 1.10 -26.86 26.87
C TYR A 11 1.57 -25.87 25.79
N ASP A 12 2.80 -25.38 25.89
CA ASP A 12 3.50 -24.57 24.90
C ASP A 12 3.53 -25.25 23.52
N LYS A 13 3.82 -26.55 23.46
CA LYS A 13 3.81 -27.30 22.20
C LYS A 13 2.41 -27.41 21.57
N ILE A 14 1.37 -27.49 22.40
CA ILE A 14 -0.02 -27.48 21.92
C ILE A 14 -0.35 -26.12 21.32
N ILE A 15 0.02 -25.03 21.99
CA ILE A 15 -0.19 -23.66 21.51
C ILE A 15 0.59 -23.39 20.22
N ASP A 16 1.85 -23.81 20.12
CA ASP A 16 2.65 -23.66 18.91
C ASP A 16 2.00 -24.37 17.73
N ARG A 17 1.51 -25.59 17.95
CA ARG A 17 0.80 -26.33 16.91
C ARG A 17 -0.52 -25.66 16.52
N LEU A 18 -1.32 -25.20 17.50
CA LEU A 18 -2.56 -24.47 17.24
C LEU A 18 -2.27 -23.18 16.44
N THR A 19 -1.26 -22.42 16.85
CA THR A 19 -0.83 -21.19 16.16
C THR A 19 -0.42 -21.43 14.71
N SER A 20 0.10 -22.64 14.40
CA SER A 20 0.48 -22.98 13.03
C SER A 20 -0.70 -23.19 12.07
N TYR A 21 -1.90 -23.40 12.58
CA TYR A 21 -3.12 -23.52 11.78
C TYR A 21 -3.74 -22.15 11.46
N ALA A 22 -3.63 -21.17 12.35
CA ALA A 22 -4.12 -19.82 12.08
C ALA A 22 -3.36 -19.19 10.91
N THR A 23 -4.09 -18.54 10.00
CA THR A 23 -3.54 -18.00 8.75
C THR A 23 -3.20 -16.51 8.82
N SER A 24 -3.74 -15.79 9.82
CA SER A 24 -3.49 -14.35 10.05
C SER A 24 -2.65 -14.10 11.31
N GLU A 25 -1.94 -12.98 11.38
CA GLU A 25 -1.22 -12.60 12.59
C GLU A 25 -2.14 -12.27 13.78
N PRO A 26 -3.30 -11.60 13.61
CA PRO A 26 -4.27 -11.47 14.70
C PRO A 26 -4.78 -12.82 15.21
N GLY A 27 -5.13 -13.77 14.33
CA GLY A 27 -5.56 -15.13 14.70
C GLY A 27 -4.47 -15.89 15.46
N LYS A 28 -3.22 -15.84 14.99
CA LYS A 28 -2.06 -16.40 15.69
C LYS A 28 -1.85 -15.80 17.07
N THR A 29 -2.07 -14.51 17.20
CA THR A 29 -1.99 -13.82 18.50
C THR A 29 -3.08 -14.33 19.45
N LEU A 30 -4.28 -14.54 18.94
CA LEU A 30 -5.37 -15.12 19.72
C LEU A 30 -5.04 -16.55 20.19
N CYS A 31 -4.48 -17.38 19.30
CA CYS A 31 -4.00 -18.74 19.66
C CYS A 31 -2.94 -18.70 20.76
N ARG A 32 -1.92 -17.84 20.66
CA ARG A 32 -0.85 -17.70 21.66
C ARG A 32 -1.35 -17.26 23.04
N ASN A 33 -2.43 -16.50 23.06
CA ASN A 33 -3.03 -16.00 24.31
C ASN A 33 -4.07 -16.94 24.90
N LEU A 34 -4.32 -18.12 24.28
CA LEU A 34 -5.26 -19.10 24.80
C LEU A 34 -4.77 -19.65 26.14
N VAL A 35 -5.63 -19.60 27.14
CA VAL A 35 -5.37 -20.18 28.46
C VAL A 35 -6.40 -21.27 28.76
N PRO A 36 -6.00 -22.35 29.44
CA PRO A 36 -6.93 -23.40 29.85
C PRO A 36 -7.99 -22.84 30.81
N THR A 37 -9.22 -23.27 30.63
CA THR A 37 -10.36 -22.98 31.52
C THR A 37 -10.97 -24.27 32.04
N ASP A 38 -11.62 -24.21 33.21
CA ASP A 38 -12.41 -25.28 33.81
C ASP A 38 -13.92 -24.99 33.75
N ASP A 39 -14.31 -23.89 33.11
CA ASP A 39 -15.70 -23.54 32.87
C ASP A 39 -16.29 -24.43 31.77
N THR A 40 -17.16 -25.36 32.18
CA THR A 40 -17.75 -26.37 31.29
C THR A 40 -18.68 -25.77 30.23
N GLU A 41 -19.32 -24.63 30.49
CA GLU A 41 -20.19 -23.95 29.53
C GLU A 41 -19.35 -23.30 28.42
N ILE A 42 -18.25 -22.63 28.80
CA ILE A 42 -17.31 -22.04 27.84
C ILE A 42 -16.68 -23.14 26.99
N ILE A 43 -16.20 -24.22 27.61
CA ILE A 43 -15.60 -25.37 26.89
C ILE A 43 -16.61 -25.95 25.92
N GLY A 44 -17.86 -26.23 26.34
CA GLY A 44 -18.89 -26.79 25.49
C GLY A 44 -19.20 -25.93 24.27
N ARG A 45 -19.30 -24.60 24.48
CA ARG A 45 -19.51 -23.64 23.36
C ARG A 45 -18.35 -23.64 22.38
N LEU A 46 -17.10 -23.53 22.84
CA LEU A 46 -15.91 -23.49 21.97
C LEU A 46 -15.73 -24.78 21.15
N LEU A 47 -15.97 -25.93 21.78
CA LEU A 47 -15.94 -27.22 21.08
C LEU A 47 -17.06 -27.34 20.02
N SER A 48 -18.25 -26.82 20.31
CA SER A 48 -19.36 -26.81 19.37
C SER A 48 -19.07 -25.88 18.18
N GLU A 49 -18.47 -24.69 18.41
CA GLU A 49 -18.02 -23.78 17.35
C GLU A 49 -16.96 -24.44 16.45
N THR A 50 -15.95 -25.11 17.03
CA THR A 50 -14.92 -25.85 16.29
C THR A 50 -15.52 -27.00 15.47
N THR A 51 -16.54 -27.70 16.02
CA THR A 51 -17.25 -28.78 15.30
C THR A 51 -18.03 -28.20 14.11
N ALA A 52 -18.70 -27.06 14.27
CA ALA A 52 -19.41 -26.38 13.19
C ALA A 52 -18.43 -25.94 12.10
N ALA A 53 -17.26 -25.35 12.46
CA ALA A 53 -16.22 -24.98 11.50
C ALA A 53 -15.69 -26.19 10.72
N SER A 54 -15.39 -27.30 11.42
CA SER A 54 -14.95 -28.55 10.78
C SER A 54 -15.98 -29.07 9.77
N SER A 55 -17.27 -29.00 10.11
CA SER A 55 -18.36 -29.38 9.22
C SER A 55 -18.43 -28.48 7.97
N ARG A 56 -18.24 -27.17 8.15
CA ARG A 56 -18.19 -26.21 7.03
C ARG A 56 -16.97 -26.46 6.13
N ILE A 57 -15.79 -26.70 6.71
CA ILE A 57 -14.57 -27.02 5.96
C ILE A 57 -14.76 -28.28 5.12
N PHE A 58 -15.38 -29.33 5.69
CA PHE A 58 -15.66 -30.54 4.95
C PHE A 58 -16.63 -30.33 3.79
N ALA A 59 -17.64 -29.50 3.96
CA ALA A 59 -18.67 -29.25 2.96
C ALA A 59 -18.25 -28.23 1.86
N LYS A 60 -17.49 -27.18 2.23
CA LYS A 60 -17.22 -26.00 1.36
C LYS A 60 -15.73 -25.72 1.14
N GLY A 61 -14.83 -26.48 1.80
CA GLY A 61 -13.41 -26.18 1.83
C GLY A 61 -13.03 -25.13 2.89
N THR A 62 -11.74 -24.83 2.97
CA THR A 62 -11.18 -23.89 3.96
C THR A 62 -11.43 -22.43 3.59
N LEU A 63 -11.74 -21.61 4.59
CA LEU A 63 -11.71 -20.16 4.48
C LEU A 63 -10.32 -19.65 4.89
N SER A 64 -9.68 -18.84 4.04
CA SER A 64 -8.36 -18.28 4.32
C SER A 64 -8.45 -16.83 4.76
N PHE A 65 -7.78 -16.49 5.86
CA PHE A 65 -7.64 -15.16 6.41
C PHE A 65 -6.22 -14.59 6.18
N SER A 66 -5.47 -15.22 5.27
CA SER A 66 -4.10 -14.81 4.95
C SER A 66 -4.05 -13.37 4.47
N GLY A 67 -3.09 -12.60 5.00
CA GLY A 67 -2.92 -11.19 4.71
C GLY A 67 -3.70 -10.26 5.65
N LEU A 68 -4.60 -10.78 6.51
CA LEU A 68 -5.27 -9.98 7.53
C LEU A 68 -4.23 -9.46 8.53
N LYS A 69 -4.18 -8.14 8.70
CA LYS A 69 -3.31 -7.45 9.67
C LYS A 69 -4.14 -6.72 10.72
N ASP A 70 -3.52 -6.40 11.85
CA ASP A 70 -4.15 -5.57 12.87
C ASP A 70 -4.13 -4.09 12.44
N VAL A 71 -5.26 -3.63 11.92
CA VAL A 71 -5.43 -2.27 11.41
C VAL A 71 -5.87 -1.26 12.48
N ARG A 72 -6.07 -1.67 13.74
CA ARG A 72 -6.49 -0.78 14.84
C ARG A 72 -5.52 0.38 15.07
N VAL A 73 -4.23 0.14 14.83
CA VAL A 73 -3.21 1.21 14.93
C VAL A 73 -3.45 2.28 13.88
N TYR A 74 -3.87 1.91 12.68
CA TYR A 74 -4.19 2.84 11.58
C TYR A 74 -5.43 3.68 11.92
N VAL A 75 -6.50 3.02 12.38
CA VAL A 75 -7.74 3.70 12.80
C VAL A 75 -7.45 4.71 13.92
N LYS A 76 -6.69 4.31 14.95
CA LYS A 76 -6.30 5.23 16.04
C LYS A 76 -5.45 6.40 15.58
N SER A 77 -4.60 6.22 14.58
CA SER A 77 -3.79 7.33 14.04
C SER A 77 -4.66 8.38 13.33
N LEU A 78 -5.77 7.95 12.72
CA LEU A 78 -6.74 8.87 12.12
C LEU A 78 -7.45 9.74 13.15
N GLU A 79 -7.76 9.22 14.35
CA GLU A 79 -8.40 9.97 15.45
C GLU A 79 -7.55 11.18 15.91
N VAL A 80 -6.22 11.11 15.76
CA VAL A 80 -5.30 12.21 16.06
C VAL A 80 -4.95 13.06 14.85
N GLY A 81 -5.67 12.89 13.73
CA GLY A 81 -5.53 13.71 12.52
C GLY A 81 -4.39 13.29 11.59
N SER A 82 -3.85 12.08 11.73
CA SER A 82 -2.88 11.53 10.76
C SER A 82 -3.56 11.17 9.44
N VAL A 83 -2.78 11.12 8.35
CA VAL A 83 -3.21 10.63 7.04
C VAL A 83 -2.55 9.28 6.80
N LEU A 84 -3.31 8.30 6.34
CA LEU A 84 -2.79 6.97 6.03
C LEU A 84 -1.98 6.96 4.73
N GLY A 85 -0.89 6.19 4.73
CA GLY A 85 -0.12 5.90 3.54
C GLY A 85 -0.75 4.82 2.66
N MET A 86 -0.22 4.65 1.45
CA MET A 86 -0.70 3.64 0.49
C MET A 86 -0.71 2.23 1.06
N ARG A 87 0.34 1.84 1.78
CA ARG A 87 0.45 0.52 2.41
C ARG A 87 -0.65 0.27 3.44
N GLU A 88 -0.91 1.24 4.32
CA GLU A 88 -1.92 1.13 5.37
C GLU A 88 -3.32 1.02 4.78
N LEU A 89 -3.60 1.78 3.72
CA LEU A 89 -4.86 1.72 2.98
C LEU A 89 -5.03 0.37 2.26
N LEU A 90 -3.96 -0.20 1.68
CA LEU A 90 -3.99 -1.53 1.08
C LEU A 90 -4.23 -2.63 2.12
N ASP A 91 -3.66 -2.52 3.32
CA ASP A 91 -3.93 -3.47 4.41
C ASP A 91 -5.41 -3.43 4.82
N ILE A 92 -6.04 -2.25 4.84
CA ILE A 92 -7.48 -2.10 5.06
C ILE A 92 -8.27 -2.72 3.90
N ALA A 93 -7.86 -2.51 2.65
CA ALA A 93 -8.52 -3.12 1.49
C ALA A 93 -8.48 -4.66 1.57
N VAL A 94 -7.37 -5.24 2.02
CA VAL A 94 -7.25 -6.69 2.25
C VAL A 94 -8.25 -7.16 3.31
N LEU A 95 -8.39 -6.45 4.44
CA LEU A 95 -9.39 -6.76 5.47
C LEU A 95 -10.80 -6.76 4.87
N LEU A 96 -11.16 -5.72 4.12
CA LEU A 96 -12.48 -5.60 3.49
C LEU A 96 -12.72 -6.70 2.46
N HIS A 97 -11.71 -7.06 1.67
CA HIS A 97 -11.79 -8.19 0.75
C HIS A 97 -12.03 -9.53 1.46
N ILE A 98 -11.33 -9.78 2.58
CA ILE A 98 -11.52 -10.99 3.39
C ILE A 98 -12.93 -11.00 3.98
N THR A 99 -13.43 -9.84 4.43
CA THR A 99 -14.81 -9.68 4.92
C THR A 99 -15.83 -10.12 3.87
N ASP A 100 -15.74 -9.62 2.64
CA ASP A 100 -16.65 -9.98 1.57
C ASP A 100 -16.55 -11.48 1.20
N ARG A 101 -15.35 -12.04 1.23
CA ARG A 101 -15.16 -13.49 1.04
C ARG A 101 -15.78 -14.31 2.15
N ALA A 102 -15.66 -13.88 3.40
CA ALA A 102 -16.28 -14.56 4.54
C ALA A 102 -17.81 -14.53 4.46
N LEU A 103 -18.39 -13.38 4.11
CA LEU A 103 -19.82 -13.25 3.86
C LEU A 103 -20.30 -14.19 2.74
N ALA A 104 -19.58 -14.24 1.63
CA ALA A 104 -19.87 -15.14 0.52
C ALA A 104 -19.74 -16.62 0.92
N TYR A 105 -18.75 -16.95 1.74
CA TYR A 105 -18.55 -18.32 2.26
C TYR A 105 -19.70 -18.77 3.17
N ASN A 106 -20.27 -17.86 3.98
CA ASN A 106 -21.45 -18.16 4.79
C ASN A 106 -22.60 -18.67 3.92
N GLY A 107 -22.98 -17.92 2.89
CA GLY A 107 -24.08 -18.26 1.98
C GLY A 107 -25.38 -18.54 2.75
N GLU A 108 -26.05 -19.65 2.41
CA GLU A 108 -27.29 -20.10 3.04
C GLU A 108 -27.07 -21.05 4.23
N THR A 109 -25.86 -21.20 4.74
CA THR A 109 -25.57 -22.11 5.85
C THR A 109 -26.17 -21.55 7.14
N SER A 110 -26.85 -22.41 7.91
CA SER A 110 -27.44 -22.08 9.20
C SER A 110 -26.89 -23.03 10.29
N ASP A 111 -26.01 -22.50 11.14
CA ASP A 111 -25.40 -23.17 12.27
C ASP A 111 -24.95 -22.17 13.35
N LEU A 112 -24.22 -22.63 14.36
CA LEU A 112 -23.74 -21.83 15.47
C LEU A 112 -22.81 -20.66 15.07
N LEU A 113 -22.19 -20.71 13.89
CA LEU A 113 -21.29 -19.66 13.40
C LEU A 113 -22.01 -18.62 12.55
N THR A 114 -23.24 -18.86 12.14
CA THR A 114 -24.00 -18.01 11.23
C THR A 114 -24.06 -16.58 11.72
N GLU A 115 -24.41 -16.35 13.00
CA GLU A 115 -24.50 -15.02 13.59
C GLU A 115 -23.17 -14.24 13.50
N ARG A 116 -22.01 -14.92 13.62
CA ARG A 116 -20.69 -14.26 13.49
C ARG A 116 -20.43 -13.79 12.06
N PHE A 117 -20.85 -14.58 11.07
CA PHE A 117 -20.70 -14.20 9.67
C PHE A 117 -21.68 -13.09 9.30
N GLU A 118 -22.92 -13.14 9.78
CA GLU A 118 -23.95 -12.13 9.50
C GLU A 118 -23.66 -10.79 10.20
N ALA A 119 -22.91 -10.80 11.29
CA ALA A 119 -22.45 -9.59 11.96
C ALA A 119 -21.32 -8.85 11.21
N LEU A 120 -20.70 -9.49 10.20
CA LEU A 120 -19.71 -8.84 9.33
C LEU A 120 -20.38 -7.77 8.46
N ASN A 121 -19.72 -6.65 8.33
CA ASN A 121 -20.21 -5.48 7.60
C ASN A 121 -19.46 -5.32 6.27
N SER A 122 -20.14 -5.53 5.14
CA SER A 122 -19.54 -5.29 3.83
C SER A 122 -19.44 -3.79 3.55
N VAL A 123 -18.24 -3.29 3.30
CA VAL A 123 -17.94 -1.89 2.94
C VAL A 123 -17.35 -1.85 1.53
N LYS A 124 -18.13 -2.33 0.55
CA LYS A 124 -17.68 -2.50 -0.86
C LYS A 124 -17.24 -1.20 -1.50
N GLU A 125 -17.91 -0.09 -1.20
CA GLU A 125 -17.58 1.21 -1.77
C GLU A 125 -16.17 1.65 -1.36
N LEU A 126 -15.82 1.52 -0.08
CA LEU A 126 -14.48 1.83 0.40
C LEU A 126 -13.42 0.91 -0.22
N HIS A 127 -13.67 -0.41 -0.25
CA HIS A 127 -12.78 -1.36 -0.89
C HIS A 127 -12.52 -1.00 -2.36
N SER A 128 -13.60 -0.73 -3.10
CA SER A 128 -13.53 -0.37 -4.52
C SER A 128 -12.78 0.94 -4.73
N GLU A 129 -12.98 1.93 -3.88
CA GLU A 129 -12.34 3.22 -3.98
C GLU A 129 -10.83 3.14 -3.68
N ILE A 130 -10.42 2.40 -2.64
CA ILE A 130 -9.01 2.17 -2.35
C ILE A 130 -8.33 1.46 -3.53
N THR A 131 -8.91 0.37 -4.02
CA THR A 131 -8.32 -0.44 -5.10
C THR A 131 -8.33 0.28 -6.45
N ARG A 132 -9.26 1.22 -6.68
CA ARG A 132 -9.27 2.10 -7.85
C ARG A 132 -8.12 3.11 -7.81
N CYS A 133 -7.84 3.66 -6.61
CA CYS A 133 -6.86 4.72 -6.42
C CYS A 133 -5.43 4.20 -6.26
N ILE A 134 -5.23 3.05 -5.62
CA ILE A 134 -3.90 2.55 -5.25
C ILE A 134 -3.60 1.23 -5.98
N ILE A 135 -2.51 1.23 -6.76
CA ILE A 135 -2.04 0.06 -7.51
C ILE A 135 -1.10 -0.79 -6.65
N SER A 136 -0.20 -0.14 -5.92
CA SER A 136 0.81 -0.78 -5.06
C SER A 136 1.20 0.13 -3.89
N GLU A 137 2.07 -0.37 -3.00
CA GLU A 137 2.61 0.41 -1.87
C GLU A 137 3.33 1.71 -2.30
N ASP A 138 3.77 1.80 -3.56
CA ASP A 138 4.55 2.92 -4.10
C ASP A 138 3.84 3.64 -5.26
N GLU A 139 2.66 3.19 -5.69
CA GLU A 139 2.02 3.69 -6.91
C GLU A 139 0.54 3.98 -6.74
N ILE A 140 0.17 5.26 -7.00
CA ILE A 140 -1.20 5.73 -7.17
C ILE A 140 -1.60 5.64 -8.65
N SER A 141 -2.81 5.14 -8.91
CA SER A 141 -3.38 5.04 -10.27
C SER A 141 -3.55 6.42 -10.93
N ASP A 142 -3.34 6.49 -12.25
CA ASP A 142 -3.73 7.66 -13.05
C ASP A 142 -5.24 7.94 -12.96
N ASP A 143 -6.05 6.91 -12.72
CA ASP A 143 -7.51 7.01 -12.61
C ASP A 143 -7.98 7.38 -11.19
N ALA A 144 -7.05 7.60 -10.25
CA ALA A 144 -7.38 8.07 -8.90
C ALA A 144 -8.02 9.48 -8.92
N SER A 145 -7.52 10.38 -9.79
CA SER A 145 -8.19 11.65 -10.07
C SER A 145 -7.91 12.13 -11.51
N SER A 146 -8.85 12.89 -12.08
CA SER A 146 -8.66 13.54 -13.39
C SER A 146 -7.50 14.53 -13.37
N THR A 147 -7.31 15.23 -12.25
CA THR A 147 -6.21 16.16 -12.04
C THR A 147 -4.85 15.46 -12.08
N LEU A 148 -4.70 14.33 -11.36
CA LEU A 148 -3.46 13.53 -11.38
C LEU A 148 -3.12 13.04 -12.79
N LYS A 149 -4.12 12.53 -13.50
CA LYS A 149 -4.00 12.06 -14.89
C LYS A 149 -3.50 13.17 -15.81
N ASP A 150 -4.07 14.37 -15.69
CA ASP A 150 -3.68 15.52 -16.51
C ASP A 150 -2.28 16.05 -16.15
N ILE A 151 -1.91 16.07 -14.88
CA ILE A 151 -0.56 16.42 -14.41
C ILE A 151 0.46 15.44 -15.01
N ARG A 152 0.23 14.14 -14.89
CA ARG A 152 1.14 13.10 -15.40
C ARG A 152 1.24 13.12 -16.91
N ARG A 153 0.12 13.35 -17.62
CA ARG A 153 0.13 13.53 -19.08
C ARG A 153 0.96 14.75 -19.47
N SER A 154 0.78 15.88 -18.78
CA SER A 154 1.54 17.09 -19.03
C SER A 154 3.03 16.91 -18.76
N LYS A 155 3.39 16.16 -17.72
CA LYS A 155 4.77 15.79 -17.38
C LYS A 155 5.41 14.90 -18.46
N ARG A 156 4.69 13.89 -18.97
CA ARG A 156 5.14 13.07 -20.10
C ARG A 156 5.40 13.93 -21.36
N ASN A 157 4.46 14.75 -21.72
CA ASN A 157 4.58 15.65 -22.89
C ASN A 157 5.79 16.60 -22.76
N ALA A 158 6.02 17.17 -21.57
CA ALA A 158 7.17 18.05 -21.32
C ALA A 158 8.50 17.27 -21.45
N ASN A 159 8.57 16.04 -20.91
CA ASN A 159 9.74 15.17 -21.05
C ASN A 159 10.04 14.82 -22.50
N GLU A 160 9.02 14.49 -23.29
CA GLU A 160 9.17 14.17 -24.73
C GLU A 160 9.66 15.37 -25.53
N ARG A 161 9.13 16.56 -25.23
CA ARG A 161 9.60 17.82 -25.86
C ARG A 161 11.05 18.12 -25.52
N ILE A 162 11.47 17.97 -24.27
CA ILE A 162 12.88 18.16 -23.88
C ILE A 162 13.77 17.18 -24.64
N LYS A 163 13.42 15.88 -24.65
CA LYS A 163 14.19 14.88 -25.37
C LYS A 163 14.32 15.20 -26.85
N SER A 164 13.24 15.65 -27.49
CA SER A 164 13.25 16.09 -28.89
C SER A 164 14.16 17.28 -29.13
N GLU A 165 14.11 18.32 -28.29
CA GLU A 165 14.98 19.49 -28.40
C GLU A 165 16.45 19.16 -28.18
N LEU A 166 16.75 18.36 -27.14
CA LEU A 166 18.12 17.93 -26.88
C LEU A 166 18.67 17.03 -27.99
N GLN A 167 17.83 16.12 -28.55
CA GLN A 167 18.26 15.27 -29.67
C GLN A 167 18.63 16.08 -30.92
N LYS A 168 17.94 17.17 -31.21
CA LYS A 168 18.30 18.11 -32.28
C LYS A 168 19.69 18.72 -32.03
N MET A 169 19.98 19.11 -30.78
CA MET A 169 21.30 19.65 -30.42
C MET A 169 22.42 18.59 -30.56
N LEU A 170 22.16 17.33 -30.13
CA LEU A 170 23.12 16.24 -30.23
C LEU A 170 23.49 15.89 -31.67
N SER A 171 22.61 16.13 -32.65
CA SER A 171 22.81 15.84 -34.07
C SER A 171 23.11 17.06 -34.92
N GLY A 172 22.95 18.28 -34.37
CA GLY A 172 23.12 19.54 -35.08
C GLY A 172 24.52 20.16 -34.94
N SER A 173 24.62 21.46 -35.25
CA SER A 173 25.86 22.27 -35.16
C SER A 173 26.45 22.30 -33.75
N ASP A 174 25.63 22.22 -32.73
CA ASP A 174 26.05 22.31 -31.32
C ASP A 174 26.82 21.06 -30.85
N ARG A 175 26.79 19.98 -31.64
CA ARG A 175 27.50 18.73 -31.38
C ARG A 175 28.99 18.93 -31.12
N SER A 176 29.61 19.93 -31.76
CA SER A 176 31.06 20.24 -31.61
C SER A 176 31.42 20.75 -30.22
N TYR A 177 30.48 21.38 -29.52
CA TYR A 177 30.63 21.89 -28.13
C TYR A 177 30.55 20.78 -27.08
N LEU A 178 29.96 19.65 -27.43
CA LEU A 178 29.69 18.57 -26.47
C LEU A 178 30.89 17.66 -26.30
N GLN A 179 31.15 17.26 -25.06
CA GLN A 179 32.13 16.22 -24.71
C GLN A 179 31.66 14.86 -25.24
N GLU A 180 30.40 14.54 -25.02
CA GLU A 180 29.73 13.34 -25.48
C GLU A 180 28.32 13.68 -25.99
N ALA A 181 27.78 12.90 -26.96
CA ALA A 181 26.46 13.09 -27.50
C ALA A 181 25.41 12.33 -26.65
N VAL A 182 25.28 12.69 -25.38
CA VAL A 182 24.37 12.06 -24.44
C VAL A 182 23.52 13.09 -23.71
N ILE A 183 22.30 12.69 -23.37
CA ILE A 183 21.43 13.45 -22.47
C ILE A 183 21.66 12.93 -21.06
N THR A 184 21.91 13.81 -20.11
CA THR A 184 22.11 13.48 -18.70
C THR A 184 21.08 14.18 -17.83
N THR A 185 21.00 13.78 -16.55
CA THR A 185 20.17 14.48 -15.57
C THR A 185 21.05 14.92 -14.41
N ARG A 186 20.93 16.17 -13.98
CA ARG A 186 21.58 16.74 -12.79
C ARG A 186 20.54 17.53 -11.99
N ASP A 187 20.43 17.25 -10.70
CA ASP A 187 19.42 17.87 -9.81
C ASP A 187 17.98 17.80 -10.35
N GLY A 188 17.65 16.67 -11.03
CA GLY A 188 16.34 16.48 -11.64
C GLY A 188 16.09 17.32 -12.88
N ARG A 189 17.15 17.90 -13.51
CA ARG A 189 17.09 18.67 -14.74
C ARG A 189 17.81 17.96 -15.87
N TYR A 190 17.26 18.03 -17.06
CA TYR A 190 17.93 17.52 -18.25
C TYR A 190 19.07 18.44 -18.67
N CYS A 191 20.27 17.88 -18.80
CA CYS A 191 21.49 18.57 -19.14
C CYS A 191 22.23 17.85 -20.26
N VAL A 192 23.20 18.55 -20.88
CA VAL A 192 24.15 17.97 -21.82
C VAL A 192 25.59 18.20 -21.33
N PRO A 193 26.53 17.27 -21.55
CA PRO A 193 27.91 17.44 -21.17
C PRO A 193 28.67 18.33 -22.22
N VAL A 194 29.01 19.55 -21.82
CA VAL A 194 29.70 20.55 -22.64
C VAL A 194 31.19 20.58 -22.25
N LYS A 195 32.11 20.66 -23.21
CA LYS A 195 33.51 20.86 -22.95
C LYS A 195 33.75 22.21 -22.26
N ALA A 196 34.54 22.26 -21.21
CA ALA A 196 34.77 23.47 -20.41
C ALA A 196 35.24 24.69 -21.24
N GLU A 197 35.99 24.44 -22.33
CA GLU A 197 36.47 25.48 -23.25
C GLU A 197 35.37 26.21 -24.01
N TYR A 198 34.21 25.58 -24.19
CA TYR A 198 33.06 26.17 -24.87
C TYR A 198 32.00 26.77 -23.91
N ARG A 199 32.33 26.94 -22.62
CA ARG A 199 31.41 27.51 -21.61
C ARG A 199 30.78 28.82 -22.06
N SER A 200 31.56 29.73 -22.64
CA SER A 200 31.09 31.07 -23.07
C SER A 200 30.32 31.02 -24.37
N SER A 201 30.50 30.01 -25.19
CA SER A 201 29.88 29.86 -26.52
C SER A 201 28.59 29.04 -26.48
N PHE A 202 28.37 28.24 -25.42
CA PHE A 202 27.20 27.43 -25.28
C PHE A 202 26.16 28.12 -24.37
N PRO A 203 24.98 28.51 -24.89
CA PRO A 203 23.96 29.21 -24.11
C PRO A 203 23.21 28.28 -23.17
N GLY A 204 23.44 28.42 -21.86
CA GLY A 204 22.81 27.58 -20.86
C GLY A 204 23.26 27.84 -19.44
N MET A 205 22.72 27.10 -18.49
CA MET A 205 23.07 27.15 -17.06
C MET A 205 23.89 25.91 -16.68
N ILE A 206 24.97 26.12 -15.90
CA ILE A 206 25.77 25.04 -15.35
C ILE A 206 25.09 24.52 -14.10
N HIS A 207 24.87 23.20 -14.03
CA HIS A 207 24.33 22.52 -12.84
C HIS A 207 25.35 21.65 -12.13
N ASP A 208 26.38 21.20 -12.87
CA ASP A 208 27.40 20.32 -12.29
C ASP A 208 28.67 20.37 -13.18
N GLN A 209 29.79 19.85 -12.66
CA GLN A 209 31.04 19.66 -13.43
C GLN A 209 31.69 18.32 -13.10
N SER A 210 32.46 17.79 -14.04
CA SER A 210 33.25 16.58 -13.80
C SER A 210 34.37 16.83 -12.76
N ASN A 211 34.83 15.78 -12.10
CA ASN A 211 35.90 15.87 -11.08
C ASN A 211 37.18 16.53 -11.60
N THR A 212 37.48 16.40 -12.90
CA THR A 212 38.61 17.03 -13.56
C THR A 212 38.35 18.47 -14.02
N GLY A 213 37.10 18.93 -13.92
CA GLY A 213 36.67 20.24 -14.42
C GLY A 213 36.62 20.38 -15.94
N SER A 214 36.94 19.33 -16.71
CA SER A 214 36.99 19.37 -18.18
C SER A 214 35.62 19.32 -18.86
N THR A 215 34.59 18.88 -18.14
CA THR A 215 33.21 18.76 -18.63
C THR A 215 32.26 19.51 -17.71
N LEU A 216 31.40 20.31 -18.30
CA LEU A 216 30.31 21.03 -17.59
C LEU A 216 28.98 20.41 -17.97
N PHE A 217 28.19 20.05 -16.99
CA PHE A 217 26.82 19.59 -17.23
C PHE A 217 25.90 20.79 -17.29
N MET A 218 25.55 21.17 -18.51
CA MET A 218 24.80 22.40 -18.78
C MET A 218 23.36 22.10 -19.17
N GLU A 219 22.44 22.85 -18.60
CA GLU A 219 21.04 22.94 -19.02
C GLU A 219 20.95 23.96 -20.16
N PRO A 220 20.64 23.54 -21.40
CA PRO A 220 20.53 24.46 -22.51
C PRO A 220 19.39 25.47 -22.32
N LEU A 221 19.57 26.69 -22.79
CA LEU A 221 18.58 27.76 -22.65
C LEU A 221 17.22 27.39 -23.24
N SER A 222 17.20 26.60 -24.33
CA SER A 222 16.00 26.14 -25.02
C SER A 222 15.11 25.20 -24.18
N VAL A 223 15.67 24.55 -23.16
CA VAL A 223 14.91 23.58 -22.33
C VAL A 223 14.67 24.06 -20.88
N ILE A 224 15.22 25.22 -20.48
CA ILE A 224 15.07 25.75 -19.11
C ILE A 224 13.59 25.84 -18.69
N GLN A 225 12.75 26.40 -19.55
CA GLN A 225 11.31 26.54 -19.23
C GLN A 225 10.60 25.21 -19.10
N LEU A 226 10.98 24.22 -19.92
CA LEU A 226 10.41 22.85 -19.84
C LEU A 226 10.87 22.12 -18.59
N ASN A 227 12.16 22.25 -18.22
CA ASN A 227 12.68 21.70 -16.97
C ASN A 227 12.00 22.35 -15.74
N ASN A 228 11.78 23.67 -15.75
CA ASN A 228 11.02 24.35 -14.70
C ASN A 228 9.59 23.85 -14.65
N LYS A 229 8.95 23.64 -15.79
CA LYS A 229 7.59 23.08 -15.87
C LYS A 229 7.51 21.66 -15.30
N ILE A 230 8.50 20.82 -15.53
CA ILE A 230 8.56 19.46 -14.94
C ILE A 230 8.64 19.55 -13.41
N LYS A 231 9.50 20.42 -12.84
CA LYS A 231 9.59 20.61 -11.38
C LYS A 231 8.27 21.11 -10.77
N GLU A 232 7.60 22.07 -11.45
CA GLU A 232 6.28 22.53 -11.03
C GLU A 232 5.24 21.38 -11.06
N LEU A 233 5.24 20.57 -12.12
CA LEU A 233 4.33 19.43 -12.24
C LEU A 233 4.63 18.34 -11.23
N GLN A 234 5.88 18.10 -10.86
CA GLN A 234 6.26 17.17 -9.79
C GLN A 234 5.73 17.62 -8.43
N ALA A 235 5.81 18.93 -8.12
CA ALA A 235 5.25 19.46 -6.89
C ALA A 235 3.72 19.30 -6.87
N LYS A 236 3.04 19.64 -7.97
CA LYS A 236 1.58 19.46 -8.11
C LYS A 236 1.16 18.00 -8.02
N GLU A 237 1.94 17.08 -8.59
CA GLU A 237 1.68 15.63 -8.48
C GLU A 237 1.72 15.18 -7.03
N LYS A 238 2.72 15.62 -6.26
CA LYS A 238 2.84 15.31 -4.84
C LYS A 238 1.65 15.86 -4.05
N GLU A 239 1.29 17.11 -4.25
CA GLU A 239 0.13 17.73 -3.58
C GLU A 239 -1.18 17.01 -3.91
N GLU A 240 -1.35 16.57 -5.15
CA GLU A 240 -2.56 15.84 -5.55
C GLU A 240 -2.61 14.43 -4.96
N ILE A 241 -1.47 13.74 -4.86
CA ILE A 241 -1.37 12.45 -4.16
C ILE A 241 -1.74 12.61 -2.68
N GLU A 242 -1.24 13.65 -2.01
CA GLU A 242 -1.58 13.92 -0.61
C GLU A 242 -3.09 14.16 -0.42
N LYS A 243 -3.76 14.86 -1.35
CA LYS A 243 -5.22 15.03 -1.33
C LYS A 243 -5.98 13.71 -1.52
N ILE A 244 -5.52 12.84 -2.42
CA ILE A 244 -6.13 11.53 -2.65
C ILE A 244 -6.01 10.67 -1.38
N LEU A 245 -4.83 10.63 -0.76
CA LEU A 245 -4.62 9.88 0.48
C LEU A 245 -5.46 10.43 1.64
N LEU A 246 -5.61 11.74 1.74
CA LEU A 246 -6.48 12.38 2.74
C LEU A 246 -7.95 11.97 2.51
N MET A 247 -8.45 12.07 1.28
CA MET A 247 -9.81 11.66 0.94
C MET A 247 -10.08 10.19 1.29
N LEU A 248 -9.14 9.28 0.98
CA LEU A 248 -9.25 7.87 1.34
C LEU A 248 -9.22 7.67 2.86
N SER A 249 -8.38 8.43 3.58
CA SER A 249 -8.30 8.40 5.04
C SER A 249 -9.62 8.85 5.70
N ASP A 250 -10.26 9.88 5.16
CA ASP A 250 -11.57 10.36 5.62
C ASP A 250 -12.65 9.27 5.41
N LEU A 251 -12.62 8.56 4.28
CA LEU A 251 -13.52 7.43 4.03
C LEU A 251 -13.28 6.27 5.01
N VAL A 252 -12.03 5.97 5.36
CA VAL A 252 -11.70 4.98 6.41
C VAL A 252 -12.25 5.43 7.75
N THR A 253 -12.05 6.69 8.13
CA THR A 253 -12.58 7.26 9.38
C THR A 253 -14.09 7.13 9.48
N ALA A 254 -14.80 7.41 8.40
CA ALA A 254 -16.26 7.26 8.35
C ALA A 254 -16.74 5.81 8.54
N ASN A 255 -15.88 4.83 8.27
CA ASN A 255 -16.18 3.40 8.37
C ASN A 255 -15.42 2.70 9.52
N ALA A 256 -14.77 3.44 10.41
CA ALA A 256 -13.89 2.92 11.45
C ALA A 256 -14.53 1.82 12.32
N ILE A 257 -15.76 2.03 12.78
CA ILE A 257 -16.50 1.07 13.61
C ILE A 257 -16.72 -0.27 12.87
N SER A 258 -17.08 -0.21 11.58
CA SER A 258 -17.27 -1.41 10.76
C SER A 258 -15.94 -2.14 10.52
N ILE A 259 -14.85 -1.41 10.29
CA ILE A 259 -13.51 -1.97 10.06
C ILE A 259 -13.02 -2.68 11.33
N GLU A 260 -13.14 -2.06 12.51
CA GLU A 260 -12.71 -2.66 13.78
C GLU A 260 -13.57 -3.88 14.15
N GLY A 261 -14.89 -3.80 13.97
CA GLY A 261 -15.81 -4.92 14.19
C GLY A 261 -15.52 -6.09 13.26
N ASN A 262 -15.27 -5.82 11.98
CA ASN A 262 -14.87 -6.86 11.02
C ASN A 262 -13.53 -7.51 11.41
N LEU A 263 -12.54 -6.72 11.81
CA LEU A 263 -11.25 -7.25 12.26
C LEU A 263 -11.42 -8.22 13.44
N GLU A 264 -12.21 -7.85 14.42
CA GLU A 264 -12.46 -8.68 15.60
C GLU A 264 -13.14 -10.00 15.21
N LEU A 265 -14.22 -9.94 14.41
CA LEU A 265 -14.95 -11.12 13.96
C LEU A 265 -14.09 -12.03 13.07
N LEU A 266 -13.34 -11.47 12.12
CA LEU A 266 -12.43 -12.24 11.26
C LEU A 266 -11.30 -12.90 12.06
N THR A 267 -10.79 -12.23 13.08
CA THR A 267 -9.77 -12.79 13.99
C THR A 267 -10.33 -13.98 14.78
N GLN A 268 -11.57 -13.87 15.26
CA GLN A 268 -12.25 -14.97 15.94
C GLN A 268 -12.52 -16.13 14.97
N LEU A 269 -12.96 -15.84 13.76
CA LEU A 269 -13.18 -16.86 12.72
C LEU A 269 -11.89 -17.59 12.35
N ASP A 270 -10.76 -16.88 12.17
CA ASP A 270 -9.45 -17.49 11.88
C ASP A 270 -8.95 -18.39 13.03
N PHE A 271 -9.34 -18.10 14.27
CA PHE A 271 -9.07 -18.95 15.42
C PHE A 271 -9.94 -20.22 15.46
N ILE A 272 -11.21 -20.12 15.02
CA ILE A 272 -12.17 -21.22 15.06
C ILE A 272 -11.95 -22.20 13.89
N PHE A 273 -11.57 -21.71 12.70
CA PHE A 273 -11.33 -22.48 11.48
C PHE A 273 -9.94 -23.08 11.39
#